data_3dd762354902dad0b6adf2303ee62a01
#
_entry.id   3dd762354902dad0b6adf2303ee62a01
#
_cell.length_a   1.000
_cell.length_b   1.000
_cell.length_c   1.000
_cell.angle_alpha   90.00
_cell.angle_beta   90.00
_cell.angle_gamma   90.00
#
_symmetry.space_group_name_H-M   'P 1'
#
loop_
_entity.id
_entity.type
_entity.pdbx_description
1 polymer ?
#
loop_
_entity_poly.entity_id
_entity_poly.type
_entity_poly.pdbx_seq_one_letter_code
_entity_poly.pdbx_strand_id
1 'polypeptide(L)'
;MNTTKQIKDFNEANRPFYIVDHENGQYSLCLAFSFLHGDLSDYGQEAFNAYARELGEPVQDERGFYTHGNGYEWEAAFRKAFENDPNIGQITYDCEAGGFFCYSNNLSVLADFGSKFKTLVDDTEEFTKVVSEGIKADDQRQKEFDEIRNKVKGRIIDHAESHFNIRTVHGDIHLTPGDIKDIMEGSVERIRVGDTTLPINEFLMQDAYRIQPDIFNPNTYQLITDEALELQEQKSNSGDPVMQGMQSM
;
A
#
# COMPACT_ATOMS: atom_id res chain seq x y z
N MET A 1 15.88 -27.91 3.42
CA MET A 1 16.17 -27.44 4.80
C MET A 1 14.85 -27.49 5.55
N ASN A 2 14.81 -27.87 6.83
CA ASN A 2 13.52 -27.93 7.54
C ASN A 2 13.08 -26.49 7.89
N THR A 3 11.94 -26.06 7.36
CA THR A 3 11.33 -24.71 7.56
C THR A 3 11.25 -24.33 9.04
N THR A 4 10.78 -25.23 9.88
CA THR A 4 10.68 -25.02 11.33
C THR A 4 12.03 -24.71 11.97
N LYS A 5 13.10 -25.37 11.52
CA LYS A 5 14.45 -25.09 12.03
C LYS A 5 14.94 -23.73 11.55
N GLN A 6 14.70 -23.37 10.31
CA GLN A 6 15.09 -22.06 9.75
C GLN A 6 14.42 -20.91 10.49
N ILE A 7 13.12 -21.03 10.78
CA ILE A 7 12.38 -20.02 11.55
C ILE A 7 12.91 -19.92 12.98
N LYS A 8 13.17 -21.05 13.63
CA LYS A 8 13.74 -21.07 14.99
C LYS A 8 15.11 -20.37 15.02
N ASP A 9 15.99 -20.75 14.10
CA ASP A 9 17.35 -20.18 14.01
C ASP A 9 17.27 -18.65 13.75
N PHE A 10 16.34 -18.19 12.88
CA PHE A 10 16.10 -16.78 12.63
C PHE A 10 15.62 -16.07 13.90
N ASN A 11 14.60 -16.59 14.56
CA ASN A 11 14.00 -15.97 15.75
C ASN A 11 14.95 -15.89 16.94
N GLU A 12 15.92 -16.81 17.05
CA GLU A 12 16.96 -16.76 18.04
C GLU A 12 18.01 -15.67 17.73
N ALA A 13 18.36 -15.53 16.42
CA ALA A 13 19.44 -14.62 15.98
C ALA A 13 18.99 -13.17 15.81
N ASN A 14 17.72 -12.91 15.50
CA ASN A 14 17.24 -11.60 15.07
C ASN A 14 16.29 -10.92 16.07
N ARG A 15 16.31 -11.27 17.35
CA ARG A 15 15.50 -10.59 18.35
C ARG A 15 15.71 -9.07 18.32
N PRO A 16 14.63 -8.27 18.46
CA PRO A 16 13.25 -8.63 18.81
C PRO A 16 12.36 -9.01 17.61
N PHE A 17 12.89 -9.01 16.38
CA PHE A 17 12.15 -9.50 15.22
C PHE A 17 11.97 -11.01 15.30
N TYR A 18 10.82 -11.49 14.83
CA TYR A 18 10.53 -12.91 14.75
C TYR A 18 9.65 -13.25 13.55
N ILE A 19 9.80 -14.47 13.03
CA ILE A 19 8.98 -14.99 11.93
C ILE A 19 7.96 -15.99 12.48
N VAL A 20 6.72 -15.88 11.96
CA VAL A 20 5.62 -16.80 12.21
C VAL A 20 5.29 -17.56 10.92
N ASP A 21 5.07 -18.85 11.01
CA ASP A 21 4.53 -19.70 9.94
C ASP A 21 3.02 -19.81 10.11
N HIS A 22 2.26 -19.41 9.10
CA HIS A 22 0.80 -19.49 9.11
C HIS A 22 0.25 -20.82 8.61
N GLU A 23 1.13 -21.83 8.38
CA GLU A 23 0.77 -23.18 7.95
C GLU A 23 0.01 -23.27 6.61
N ASN A 24 -0.16 -22.15 5.90
CA ASN A 24 -0.82 -22.03 4.61
C ASN A 24 0.16 -21.64 3.47
N GLY A 25 1.46 -21.69 3.75
CA GLY A 25 2.52 -21.25 2.83
C GLY A 25 2.83 -19.77 2.89
N GLN A 26 2.23 -19.04 3.82
CA GLN A 26 2.51 -17.63 4.12
C GLN A 26 3.29 -17.53 5.43
N TYR A 27 4.21 -16.59 5.48
CA TYR A 27 5.03 -16.26 6.64
C TYR A 27 4.89 -14.79 6.96
N SER A 28 4.98 -14.41 8.23
CA SER A 28 5.08 -13.00 8.64
C SER A 28 6.35 -12.73 9.40
N LEU A 29 6.97 -11.59 9.13
CA LEU A 29 8.01 -10.97 9.96
C LEU A 29 7.33 -9.96 10.88
N CYS A 30 7.57 -10.08 12.16
CA CYS A 30 6.87 -9.36 13.19
C CYS A 30 7.84 -8.61 14.12
N LEU A 31 7.44 -7.39 14.51
CA LEU A 31 7.94 -6.64 15.66
C LEU A 31 6.72 -6.13 16.43
N ALA A 32 6.18 -6.94 17.34
CA ALA A 32 5.04 -6.55 18.15
C ALA A 32 5.54 -5.77 19.39
N PHE A 33 5.11 -4.53 19.54
CA PHE A 33 5.62 -3.64 20.60
C PHE A 33 5.21 -4.13 22.00
N SER A 34 4.09 -4.85 22.10
CA SER A 34 3.68 -5.49 23.34
C SER A 34 4.66 -6.57 23.84
N PHE A 35 5.58 -7.04 23.00
CA PHE A 35 6.61 -8.00 23.36
C PHE A 35 7.97 -7.37 23.67
N LEU A 36 8.07 -6.05 23.55
CA LEU A 36 9.27 -5.31 23.91
C LEU A 36 9.31 -5.05 25.41
N HIS A 37 10.23 -5.71 26.11
CA HIS A 37 10.38 -5.62 27.54
C HIS A 37 11.86 -5.54 27.97
N GLY A 38 12.11 -5.01 29.15
CA GLY A 38 13.45 -4.90 29.71
C GLY A 38 14.37 -4.07 28.83
N ASP A 39 15.52 -4.61 28.46
CA ASP A 39 16.52 -3.91 27.63
C ASP A 39 16.05 -3.62 26.19
N LEU A 40 14.93 -4.19 25.78
CA LEU A 40 14.34 -4.00 24.46
C LEU A 40 13.10 -3.09 24.46
N SER A 41 12.72 -2.52 25.61
CA SER A 41 11.50 -1.69 25.73
C SER A 41 11.46 -0.52 24.74
N ASP A 42 12.62 0.07 24.47
CA ASP A 42 12.76 1.21 23.57
C ASP A 42 13.57 0.87 22.31
N TYR A 43 13.51 -0.39 21.87
CA TYR A 43 14.25 -0.86 20.71
C TYR A 43 13.90 -0.05 19.45
N GLY A 44 14.91 0.60 18.87
CA GLY A 44 14.76 1.46 17.69
C GLY A 44 14.10 2.81 17.94
N GLN A 45 13.53 3.06 19.14
CA GLN A 45 12.75 4.26 19.46
C GLN A 45 13.57 5.56 19.34
N GLU A 46 14.87 5.53 19.60
CA GLU A 46 15.71 6.74 19.53
C GLU A 46 15.76 7.35 18.12
N ALA A 47 15.65 6.54 17.08
CA ALA A 47 15.57 7.04 15.70
C ALA A 47 14.30 7.87 15.47
N PHE A 48 13.16 7.42 15.97
CA PHE A 48 11.89 8.15 15.91
C PHE A 48 11.87 9.37 16.83
N ASN A 49 12.51 9.28 18.00
CA ASN A 49 12.71 10.44 18.88
C ASN A 49 13.57 11.53 18.22
N ALA A 50 14.58 11.13 17.47
CA ALA A 50 15.39 12.06 16.69
C ALA A 50 14.57 12.74 15.59
N TYR A 51 13.69 12.00 14.94
CA TYR A 51 12.75 12.56 13.95
C TYR A 51 11.76 13.56 14.57
N ALA A 52 11.16 13.25 15.72
CA ALA A 52 10.33 14.20 16.44
C ALA A 52 11.07 15.52 16.77
N ARG A 53 12.31 15.41 17.23
CA ARG A 53 13.16 16.59 17.50
C ARG A 53 13.48 17.39 16.22
N GLU A 54 13.70 16.73 15.09
CA GLU A 54 13.89 17.37 13.78
C GLU A 54 12.67 18.22 13.38
N LEU A 55 11.46 17.72 13.67
CA LEU A 55 10.20 18.45 13.43
C LEU A 55 9.92 19.53 14.46
N GLY A 56 10.65 19.58 15.59
CA GLY A 56 10.37 20.44 16.72
C GLY A 56 9.17 19.98 17.55
N GLU A 57 8.83 18.70 17.46
CA GLU A 57 7.74 18.07 18.19
C GLU A 57 8.20 17.47 19.51
N PRO A 58 7.32 17.34 20.52
CA PRO A 58 7.63 16.64 21.75
C PRO A 58 7.84 15.15 21.47
N VAL A 59 8.85 14.54 22.09
CA VAL A 59 9.14 13.10 21.98
C VAL A 59 8.00 12.25 22.56
N GLN A 60 7.32 12.78 23.59
CA GLN A 60 6.18 12.11 24.24
C GLN A 60 5.04 13.11 24.41
N ASP A 61 3.81 12.60 24.33
CA ASP A 61 2.61 13.35 24.62
C ASP A 61 2.44 13.58 26.15
N GLU A 62 1.39 14.33 26.54
CA GLU A 62 1.09 14.62 27.94
C GLU A 62 0.79 13.37 28.78
N ARG A 63 0.50 12.24 28.15
CA ARG A 63 0.23 10.94 28.80
C ARG A 63 1.47 10.06 28.87
N GLY A 64 2.60 10.52 28.29
CA GLY A 64 3.86 9.80 28.25
C GLY A 64 3.97 8.77 27.11
N PHE A 65 3.08 8.82 26.11
CA PHE A 65 3.21 7.99 24.92
C PHE A 65 4.12 8.67 23.90
N TYR A 66 4.94 7.89 23.24
CA TYR A 66 5.79 8.38 22.15
C TYR A 66 4.92 8.95 21.01
N THR A 67 5.32 10.09 20.47
CA THR A 67 4.61 10.75 19.36
C THR A 67 4.89 10.08 18.01
N HIS A 68 6.06 9.43 17.89
CA HIS A 68 6.51 8.69 16.72
C HIS A 68 6.99 7.29 17.11
N GLY A 69 7.08 6.41 16.12
CA GLY A 69 7.53 5.02 16.29
C GLY A 69 6.38 4.01 16.28
N ASN A 70 5.21 4.36 15.73
CA ASN A 70 4.14 3.41 15.48
C ASN A 70 4.48 2.46 14.31
N GLY A 71 3.73 1.36 14.17
CA GLY A 71 4.06 0.34 13.17
C GLY A 71 4.00 0.82 11.72
N TYR A 72 3.20 1.84 11.40
CA TYR A 72 3.17 2.44 10.06
C TYR A 72 4.46 3.20 9.74
N GLU A 73 5.03 3.89 10.71
CA GLU A 73 6.31 4.58 10.55
C GLU A 73 7.48 3.57 10.47
N TRP A 74 7.39 2.44 11.17
CA TRP A 74 8.30 1.32 10.98
C TRP A 74 8.21 0.72 9.57
N GLU A 75 6.99 0.62 9.02
CA GLU A 75 6.78 0.23 7.62
C GLU A 75 7.42 1.23 6.66
N ALA A 76 7.23 2.53 6.88
CA ALA A 76 7.82 3.58 6.06
C ALA A 76 9.36 3.47 6.05
N ALA A 77 9.97 3.23 7.21
CA ALA A 77 11.40 2.99 7.33
C ALA A 77 11.85 1.70 6.62
N PHE A 78 11.09 0.61 6.74
CA PHE A 78 11.39 -0.65 6.05
C PHE A 78 11.30 -0.49 4.53
N ARG A 79 10.25 0.14 4.03
CA ARG A 79 10.09 0.43 2.59
C ARG A 79 11.25 1.27 2.06
N LYS A 80 11.68 2.26 2.81
CA LYS A 80 12.81 3.11 2.45
C LYS A 80 14.13 2.34 2.44
N ALA A 81 14.38 1.52 3.47
CA ALA A 81 15.59 0.71 3.56
C ALA A 81 15.80 -0.21 2.36
N PHE A 82 14.69 -0.67 1.76
CA PHE A 82 14.72 -1.67 0.68
C PHE A 82 14.10 -1.20 -0.63
N GLU A 83 13.93 0.10 -0.82
CA GLU A 83 13.27 0.68 -2.00
C GLU A 83 13.86 0.23 -3.35
N ASN A 84 15.16 -0.11 -3.36
CA ASN A 84 15.87 -0.56 -4.54
C ASN A 84 16.12 -2.07 -4.59
N ASP A 85 15.63 -2.85 -3.62
CA ASP A 85 15.80 -4.31 -3.64
C ASP A 85 14.77 -4.95 -4.59
N PRO A 86 15.21 -5.77 -5.58
CA PRO A 86 14.31 -6.36 -6.56
C PRO A 86 13.26 -7.31 -5.97
N ASN A 87 13.46 -7.75 -4.73
CA ASN A 87 12.54 -8.66 -4.05
C ASN A 87 11.50 -7.93 -3.18
N ILE A 88 11.58 -6.59 -3.06
CA ILE A 88 10.65 -5.83 -2.19
C ILE A 88 9.19 -6.03 -2.62
N GLY A 89 8.93 -6.23 -3.90
CA GLY A 89 7.60 -6.56 -4.42
C GLY A 89 7.01 -7.90 -3.96
N GLN A 90 7.79 -8.75 -3.28
CA GLN A 90 7.29 -9.99 -2.66
C GLN A 90 6.81 -9.78 -1.22
N ILE A 91 6.91 -8.57 -0.70
CA ILE A 91 6.52 -8.21 0.66
C ILE A 91 5.18 -7.47 0.62
N THR A 92 4.24 -7.93 1.45
CA THR A 92 2.99 -7.23 1.76
C THR A 92 3.00 -6.82 3.22
N TYR A 93 2.25 -5.79 3.56
CA TYR A 93 2.28 -5.18 4.89
C TYR A 93 0.88 -5.20 5.53
N ASP A 94 0.85 -5.30 6.86
CA ASP A 94 -0.36 -5.25 7.67
C ASP A 94 0.00 -4.64 9.03
N CYS A 95 0.60 -3.45 8.95
CA CYS A 95 1.11 -2.75 10.11
C CYS A 95 -0.03 -2.08 10.88
N GLU A 96 0.14 -2.00 12.20
CA GLU A 96 -0.79 -1.39 13.12
C GLU A 96 -0.03 -0.42 14.05
N ALA A 97 -0.76 0.43 14.77
CA ALA A 97 -0.14 1.31 15.76
C ALA A 97 0.71 0.54 16.80
N GLY A 98 0.34 -0.71 17.10
CA GLY A 98 0.98 -1.58 18.08
C GLY A 98 2.12 -2.46 17.56
N GLY A 99 2.50 -2.37 16.29
CA GLY A 99 3.58 -3.19 15.77
C GLY A 99 3.77 -3.12 14.25
N PHE A 100 4.96 -3.52 13.84
CA PHE A 100 5.33 -3.70 12.44
C PHE A 100 5.13 -5.16 12.05
N PHE A 101 4.39 -5.39 10.96
CA PHE A 101 4.09 -6.71 10.43
C PHE A 101 4.20 -6.69 8.90
N CYS A 102 4.97 -7.62 8.35
CA CYS A 102 5.00 -7.80 6.90
C CYS A 102 5.01 -9.29 6.54
N TYR A 103 4.57 -9.61 5.34
CA TYR A 103 4.25 -10.96 4.91
C TYR A 103 4.92 -11.30 3.59
N SER A 104 5.25 -12.57 3.42
CA SER A 104 5.69 -13.14 2.15
C SER A 104 5.35 -14.64 2.10
N ASN A 105 5.13 -15.16 0.90
CA ASN A 105 5.08 -16.59 0.65
C ASN A 105 6.49 -17.20 0.49
N ASN A 106 7.53 -16.37 0.55
CA ASN A 106 8.92 -16.78 0.39
C ASN A 106 9.69 -16.53 1.70
N LEU A 107 9.80 -17.59 2.52
CA LEU A 107 10.50 -17.53 3.80
C LEU A 107 11.95 -17.02 3.68
N SER A 108 12.66 -17.41 2.61
CA SER A 108 14.07 -17.01 2.47
C SER A 108 14.20 -15.50 2.21
N VAL A 109 13.31 -14.93 1.42
CA VAL A 109 13.24 -13.48 1.17
C VAL A 109 12.90 -12.75 2.46
N LEU A 110 11.88 -13.20 3.18
CA LEU A 110 11.45 -12.59 4.43
C LEU A 110 12.54 -12.63 5.51
N ALA A 111 13.24 -13.76 5.63
CA ALA A 111 14.35 -13.90 6.59
C ALA A 111 15.57 -13.04 6.22
N ASP A 112 15.87 -12.88 4.93
CA ASP A 112 16.94 -12.02 4.46
C ASP A 112 16.63 -10.55 4.79
N PHE A 113 15.43 -10.07 4.44
CA PHE A 113 15.00 -8.73 4.80
C PHE A 113 14.99 -8.50 6.31
N GLY A 114 14.44 -9.42 7.09
CA GLY A 114 14.40 -9.30 8.54
C GLY A 114 15.79 -9.18 9.17
N SER A 115 16.77 -9.97 8.70
CA SER A 115 18.14 -9.92 9.20
C SER A 115 18.86 -8.62 8.81
N LYS A 116 18.67 -8.17 7.58
CA LYS A 116 19.22 -6.88 7.11
C LYS A 116 18.62 -5.70 7.84
N PHE A 117 17.29 -5.74 8.04
CA PHE A 117 16.58 -4.67 8.74
C PHE A 117 17.00 -4.60 10.21
N LYS A 118 17.13 -5.75 10.89
CA LYS A 118 17.69 -5.78 12.25
C LYS A 118 19.05 -5.15 12.31
N THR A 119 19.94 -5.51 11.40
CA THR A 119 21.30 -4.94 11.36
C THR A 119 21.26 -3.41 11.18
N LEU A 120 20.34 -2.91 10.35
CA LEU A 120 20.14 -1.48 10.15
C LEU A 120 19.62 -0.81 11.42
N VAL A 121 18.62 -1.39 12.09
CA VAL A 121 18.04 -0.84 13.33
C VAL A 121 19.05 -0.80 14.46
N ASP A 122 19.96 -1.79 14.53
CA ASP A 122 21.03 -1.83 15.51
C ASP A 122 22.08 -0.72 15.30
N ASP A 123 22.16 -0.15 14.10
CA ASP A 123 22.93 1.06 13.79
C ASP A 123 22.04 2.30 13.91
N THR A 124 21.96 2.85 15.11
CA THR A 124 21.06 3.98 15.42
C THR A 124 21.29 5.19 14.51
N GLU A 125 22.51 5.47 14.08
CA GLU A 125 22.79 6.63 13.21
C GLU A 125 22.22 6.42 11.82
N GLU A 126 22.45 5.26 11.23
CA GLU A 126 21.94 4.94 9.90
C GLU A 126 20.44 4.75 9.92
N PHE A 127 19.91 4.09 10.95
CA PHE A 127 18.46 3.92 11.10
C PHE A 127 17.72 5.25 11.25
N THR A 128 18.30 6.22 11.98
CA THR A 128 17.71 7.57 12.09
C THR A 128 17.56 8.25 10.73
N LYS A 129 18.52 8.12 9.83
CA LYS A 129 18.42 8.66 8.47
C LYS A 129 17.28 7.99 7.69
N VAL A 130 17.24 6.66 7.75
CA VAL A 130 16.22 5.86 7.04
C VAL A 130 14.82 6.16 7.57
N VAL A 131 14.64 6.32 8.88
CA VAL A 131 13.35 6.73 9.50
C VAL A 131 12.92 8.08 8.96
N SER A 132 13.78 9.10 9.03
CA SER A 132 13.45 10.46 8.54
C SER A 132 13.09 10.46 7.06
N GLU A 133 13.89 9.79 6.22
CA GLU A 133 13.63 9.70 4.78
C GLU A 133 12.37 8.89 4.46
N GLY A 134 12.15 7.79 5.18
CA GLY A 134 10.99 6.91 4.98
C GLY A 134 9.68 7.60 5.30
N ILE A 135 9.58 8.24 6.47
CA ILE A 135 8.36 8.96 6.89
C ILE A 135 8.08 10.13 5.93
N LYS A 136 9.10 10.91 5.56
CA LYS A 136 8.94 12.00 4.58
C LYS A 136 8.45 11.52 3.22
N ALA A 137 8.95 10.38 2.75
CA ALA A 137 8.50 9.78 1.51
C ALA A 137 7.05 9.27 1.60
N ASP A 138 6.66 8.75 2.76
CA ASP A 138 5.29 8.32 3.03
C ASP A 138 4.32 9.49 3.09
N ASP A 139 4.66 10.54 3.82
CA ASP A 139 3.91 11.81 3.87
C ASP A 139 3.71 12.42 2.49
N GLN A 140 4.74 12.37 1.64
CA GLN A 140 4.65 12.87 0.28
C GLN A 140 3.67 12.05 -0.55
N ARG A 141 3.72 10.71 -0.46
CA ARG A 141 2.74 9.84 -1.12
C ARG A 141 1.32 10.14 -0.64
N GLN A 142 1.13 10.29 0.67
CA GLN A 142 -0.19 10.61 1.23
C GLN A 142 -0.72 11.96 0.72
N LYS A 143 0.13 12.98 0.61
CA LYS A 143 -0.25 14.27 0.03
C LYS A 143 -0.68 14.14 -1.43
N GLU A 144 0.06 13.37 -2.22
CA GLU A 144 -0.29 13.10 -3.61
C GLU A 144 -1.66 12.40 -3.72
N PHE A 145 -1.92 11.42 -2.86
CA PHE A 145 -3.22 10.77 -2.75
C PHE A 145 -4.35 11.75 -2.39
N ASP A 146 -4.10 12.63 -1.41
CA ASP A 146 -5.09 13.62 -0.98
C ASP A 146 -5.35 14.66 -2.07
N GLU A 147 -4.35 15.05 -2.84
CA GLU A 147 -4.53 15.93 -4.00
C GLU A 147 -5.41 15.30 -5.07
N ILE A 148 -5.19 14.00 -5.38
CA ILE A 148 -6.02 13.25 -6.32
C ILE A 148 -7.45 13.15 -5.79
N ARG A 149 -7.61 12.77 -4.54
CA ARG A 149 -8.91 12.67 -3.87
C ARG A 149 -9.67 13.99 -3.93
N ASN A 150 -9.01 15.11 -3.71
CA ASN A 150 -9.60 16.43 -3.82
C ASN A 150 -10.01 16.76 -5.27
N LYS A 151 -9.21 16.35 -6.27
CA LYS A 151 -9.54 16.55 -7.69
C LYS A 151 -10.80 15.82 -8.11
N VAL A 152 -11.04 14.60 -7.62
CA VAL A 152 -12.30 13.87 -7.88
C VAL A 152 -13.47 14.38 -7.04
N LYS A 153 -13.31 15.53 -6.32
CA LYS A 153 -14.38 16.29 -5.64
C LYS A 153 -15.23 15.45 -4.70
N GLY A 154 -14.61 14.61 -3.90
CA GLY A 154 -15.31 13.77 -2.93
C GLY A 154 -16.09 12.61 -3.51
N ARG A 155 -15.82 12.23 -4.77
CA ARG A 155 -16.39 11.03 -5.39
C ARG A 155 -15.80 9.74 -4.82
N ILE A 156 -14.63 9.85 -4.21
CA ILE A 156 -14.01 8.74 -3.50
C ILE A 156 -14.80 8.51 -2.23
N ILE A 157 -15.34 7.32 -2.09
CA ILE A 157 -16.18 6.92 -0.97
C ILE A 157 -15.47 6.01 0.00
N ASP A 158 -14.53 5.28 -0.54
CA ASP A 158 -13.68 4.38 0.21
C ASP A 158 -12.30 4.37 -0.46
N HIS A 159 -11.27 4.34 0.36
CA HIS A 159 -9.92 4.12 -0.11
C HIS A 159 -9.24 3.15 0.85
N ALA A 160 -8.53 2.21 0.29
CA ALA A 160 -7.59 1.38 1.00
C ALA A 160 -6.18 1.71 0.48
N GLU A 161 -5.15 1.22 1.15
CA GLU A 161 -3.77 1.44 0.76
C GLU A 161 -3.45 1.10 -0.70
N SER A 162 -4.25 0.25 -1.30
CA SER A 162 -4.03 -0.26 -2.65
C SER A 162 -5.02 0.20 -3.70
N HIS A 163 -6.11 0.90 -3.35
CA HIS A 163 -7.15 1.26 -4.33
C HIS A 163 -8.08 2.38 -3.88
N PHE A 164 -8.77 2.97 -4.86
CA PHE A 164 -9.87 3.91 -4.65
C PHE A 164 -11.12 3.36 -5.30
N ASN A 165 -12.23 3.35 -4.56
CA ASN A 165 -13.54 3.05 -5.07
C ASN A 165 -14.29 4.35 -5.36
N ILE A 166 -14.74 4.51 -6.59
CA ILE A 166 -15.41 5.74 -7.05
C ILE A 166 -16.74 5.36 -7.68
N ARG A 167 -17.82 6.03 -7.31
CA ARG A 167 -19.09 5.89 -7.98
C ARG A 167 -19.33 7.02 -8.97
N THR A 168 -19.82 6.65 -10.14
CA THR A 168 -20.27 7.57 -11.18
C THR A 168 -21.71 7.29 -11.58
N VAL A 169 -22.30 8.15 -12.41
CA VAL A 169 -23.62 7.91 -13.00
C VAL A 169 -23.66 6.68 -13.92
N HIS A 170 -22.51 6.21 -14.37
CA HIS A 170 -22.38 5.08 -15.31
C HIS A 170 -21.96 3.78 -14.62
N GLY A 171 -21.69 3.81 -13.32
CA GLY A 171 -21.28 2.65 -12.53
C GLY A 171 -20.13 2.96 -11.55
N ASP A 172 -19.70 1.94 -10.86
CA ASP A 172 -18.60 2.04 -9.89
C ASP A 172 -17.28 1.73 -10.57
N ILE A 173 -16.22 2.40 -10.11
CA ILE A 173 -14.87 2.29 -10.63
C ILE A 173 -13.93 1.96 -9.50
N HIS A 174 -12.97 1.10 -9.81
CA HIS A 174 -11.92 0.69 -8.89
C HIS A 174 -10.56 1.07 -9.47
N LEU A 175 -9.87 2.02 -8.85
CA LEU A 175 -8.57 2.53 -9.30
C LEU A 175 -7.47 2.08 -8.36
N THR A 176 -6.43 1.49 -8.91
CA THR A 176 -5.19 1.21 -8.19
C THR A 176 -4.30 2.46 -8.15
N PRO A 177 -3.28 2.52 -7.28
CA PRO A 177 -2.29 3.58 -7.30
C PRO A 177 -1.58 3.75 -8.65
N GLY A 178 -1.38 2.65 -9.38
CA GLY A 178 -0.81 2.68 -10.73
C GLY A 178 -1.72 3.41 -11.72
N ASP A 179 -3.02 3.08 -11.71
CA ASP A 179 -4.01 3.75 -12.56
C ASP A 179 -4.08 5.25 -12.30
N ILE A 180 -4.02 5.62 -11.02
CA ILE A 180 -4.04 7.02 -10.60
C ILE A 180 -2.78 7.75 -11.09
N LYS A 181 -1.62 7.10 -10.99
CA LYS A 181 -0.37 7.64 -11.53
C LYS A 181 -0.49 7.89 -13.04
N ASP A 182 -0.98 6.91 -13.79
CA ASP A 182 -1.16 7.00 -15.23
C ASP A 182 -2.13 8.14 -15.62
N ILE A 183 -3.21 8.31 -14.86
CA ILE A 183 -4.14 9.45 -15.03
C ILE A 183 -3.44 10.78 -14.75
N MET A 184 -2.64 10.86 -13.71
CA MET A 184 -1.93 12.08 -13.33
C MET A 184 -0.83 12.47 -14.32
N GLU A 185 -0.14 11.50 -14.88
CA GLU A 185 0.88 11.68 -15.91
C GLU A 185 0.30 12.00 -17.30
N GLY A 186 -1.04 11.93 -17.42
CA GLY A 186 -1.71 12.16 -18.72
C GLY A 186 -1.56 11.01 -19.71
N SER A 187 -1.18 9.83 -19.22
CA SER A 187 -1.05 8.61 -20.04
C SER A 187 -2.40 8.01 -20.40
N VAL A 188 -3.47 8.46 -19.72
CA VAL A 188 -4.84 7.98 -19.90
C VAL A 188 -5.73 9.15 -20.31
N GLU A 189 -6.27 9.11 -21.50
CA GLU A 189 -7.17 10.14 -22.00
C GLU A 189 -8.65 9.82 -21.73
N ARG A 190 -8.98 8.54 -21.65
CA ARG A 190 -10.36 8.06 -21.48
C ARG A 190 -10.42 6.91 -20.48
N ILE A 191 -11.59 6.76 -19.85
CA ILE A 191 -11.85 5.67 -18.91
C ILE A 191 -13.17 4.99 -19.24
N ARG A 192 -13.18 3.67 -19.20
CA ARG A 192 -14.42 2.89 -19.38
C ARG A 192 -15.08 2.63 -18.05
N VAL A 193 -16.39 2.93 -17.99
CA VAL A 193 -17.23 2.70 -16.83
C VAL A 193 -18.50 1.96 -17.30
N GLY A 194 -18.60 0.69 -16.96
CA GLY A 194 -19.67 -0.16 -17.51
C GLY A 194 -19.58 -0.21 -19.03
N ASP A 195 -20.68 0.16 -19.70
CA ASP A 195 -20.80 0.20 -21.15
C ASP A 195 -20.45 1.56 -21.77
N THR A 196 -20.05 2.53 -20.94
CA THR A 196 -19.76 3.90 -21.37
C THR A 196 -18.25 4.18 -21.29
N THR A 197 -17.75 4.94 -22.26
CA THR A 197 -16.37 5.45 -22.24
C THR A 197 -16.40 6.97 -22.11
N LEU A 198 -15.75 7.48 -21.08
CA LEU A 198 -15.71 8.91 -20.75
C LEU A 198 -14.32 9.47 -20.97
N PRO A 199 -14.20 10.70 -21.52
CA PRO A 199 -12.95 11.46 -21.42
C PRO A 199 -12.55 11.61 -19.95
N ILE A 200 -11.26 11.53 -19.65
CA ILE A 200 -10.80 11.60 -18.26
C ILE A 200 -11.19 12.91 -17.58
N ASN A 201 -11.20 14.02 -18.32
CA ASN A 201 -11.61 15.32 -17.81
C ASN A 201 -13.10 15.33 -17.42
N GLU A 202 -13.96 14.72 -18.22
CA GLU A 202 -15.39 14.61 -17.92
C GLU A 202 -15.62 13.69 -16.72
N PHE A 203 -14.93 12.56 -16.68
CA PHE A 203 -14.94 11.66 -15.54
C PHE A 203 -14.56 12.38 -14.23
N LEU A 204 -13.48 13.16 -14.23
CA LEU A 204 -13.02 13.90 -13.06
C LEU A 204 -13.98 15.04 -12.65
N MET A 205 -14.86 15.48 -13.52
CA MET A 205 -15.83 16.55 -13.27
C MET A 205 -17.22 16.06 -12.88
N GLN A 206 -17.49 14.77 -12.97
CA GLN A 206 -18.80 14.22 -12.59
C GLN A 206 -19.05 14.34 -11.09
N ASP A 207 -20.33 14.56 -10.74
CA ASP A 207 -20.75 14.53 -9.35
C ASP A 207 -20.78 13.09 -8.82
N ALA A 208 -20.29 12.93 -7.61
CA ALA A 208 -20.28 11.63 -6.94
C ALA A 208 -21.68 11.28 -6.43
N TYR A 209 -22.13 10.08 -6.73
CA TYR A 209 -23.25 9.48 -6.03
C TYR A 209 -22.76 8.76 -4.78
N ARG A 210 -23.59 8.79 -3.74
CA ARG A 210 -23.29 8.08 -2.51
C ARG A 210 -23.22 6.59 -2.75
N ILE A 211 -22.17 5.96 -2.30
CA ILE A 211 -21.90 4.54 -2.53
C ILE A 211 -22.09 3.73 -1.27
N GLN A 212 -22.68 2.56 -1.46
CA GLN A 212 -22.40 1.42 -0.61
C GLN A 212 -21.32 0.58 -1.31
N PRO A 213 -20.20 0.24 -0.64
CA PRO A 213 -19.22 -0.64 -1.24
C PRO A 213 -19.89 -1.99 -1.51
N ASP A 214 -19.92 -2.40 -2.77
CA ASP A 214 -20.28 -3.76 -3.12
C ASP A 214 -19.02 -4.61 -3.06
N ILE A 215 -18.82 -5.24 -1.89
CA ILE A 215 -17.70 -6.15 -1.64
C ILE A 215 -17.74 -7.42 -2.50
N PHE A 216 -18.89 -7.74 -3.12
CA PHE A 216 -19.08 -8.98 -3.86
C PHE A 216 -19.04 -8.82 -5.38
N ASN A 217 -19.05 -7.58 -5.85
CA ASN A 217 -19.08 -7.31 -7.28
C ASN A 217 -18.32 -6.04 -7.61
N PRO A 218 -16.98 -6.05 -7.48
CA PRO A 218 -16.18 -4.92 -7.89
C PRO A 218 -16.43 -4.69 -9.38
N ASN A 219 -17.11 -3.60 -9.71
CA ASN A 219 -17.26 -3.20 -11.09
C ASN A 219 -15.86 -3.04 -11.69
N THR A 220 -15.58 -3.85 -12.67
CA THR A 220 -14.32 -3.75 -13.39
C THR A 220 -14.38 -2.53 -14.28
N TYR A 221 -13.42 -1.64 -14.11
CA TYR A 221 -13.18 -0.57 -15.06
C TYR A 221 -12.01 -0.97 -15.97
N GLN A 222 -11.88 -0.27 -17.06
CA GLN A 222 -10.78 -0.43 -17.96
C GLN A 222 -10.27 0.95 -18.39
N LEU A 223 -8.98 1.18 -18.20
CA LEU A 223 -8.31 2.31 -18.80
C LEU A 223 -8.16 2.02 -20.30
N ILE A 224 -8.55 2.98 -21.12
CA ILE A 224 -8.56 2.81 -22.58
C ILE A 224 -7.61 3.80 -23.22
N THR A 225 -6.64 3.28 -23.95
CA THR A 225 -5.79 4.09 -24.82
C THR A 225 -6.54 4.42 -26.13
N ASP A 226 -6.16 5.50 -26.79
CA ASP A 226 -6.77 5.89 -28.09
C ASP A 226 -6.73 4.78 -29.11
N GLU A 227 -5.63 4.03 -29.18
CA GLU A 227 -5.48 2.89 -30.08
C GLU A 227 -6.55 1.80 -29.84
N ALA A 228 -6.85 1.50 -28.57
CA ALA A 228 -7.88 0.54 -28.22
C ALA A 228 -9.30 1.06 -28.53
N LEU A 229 -9.50 2.37 -28.44
CA LEU A 229 -10.76 3.02 -28.78
C LEU A 229 -11.02 2.99 -30.28
N GLU A 230 -10.03 3.34 -31.09
CA GLU A 230 -10.12 3.28 -32.55
C GLU A 230 -10.45 1.87 -33.04
N LEU A 231 -9.86 0.84 -32.41
CA LEU A 231 -10.18 -0.56 -32.70
C LEU A 231 -11.63 -0.93 -32.37
N GLN A 232 -12.20 -0.35 -31.30
CA GLN A 232 -13.59 -0.58 -30.92
C GLN A 232 -14.56 0.13 -31.89
N GLU A 233 -14.26 1.36 -32.28
CA GLU A 233 -15.07 2.13 -33.22
C GLU A 233 -15.07 1.48 -34.60
N GLN A 234 -13.92 0.96 -35.06
CA GLN A 234 -13.81 0.23 -36.32
C GLN A 234 -14.66 -1.06 -36.34
N LYS A 235 -14.69 -1.80 -35.22
CA LYS A 235 -15.54 -2.99 -35.08
C LYS A 235 -17.03 -2.66 -35.04
N SER A 236 -17.40 -1.56 -34.39
CA SER A 236 -18.81 -1.10 -34.36
C SER A 236 -19.30 -0.67 -35.71
N ASN A 237 -18.43 -0.07 -36.54
CA ASN A 237 -18.74 0.39 -37.87
C ASN A 237 -18.69 -0.74 -38.94
N SER A 238 -18.04 -1.87 -38.65
CA SER A 238 -17.93 -3.00 -39.56
C SER A 238 -19.14 -3.94 -39.56
N GLY A 239 -20.14 -3.71 -38.72
CA GLY A 239 -21.43 -4.41 -38.79
C GLY A 239 -21.41 -5.88 -38.39
N ASP A 240 -20.39 -6.33 -37.66
CA ASP A 240 -20.38 -7.67 -37.12
C ASP A 240 -21.44 -7.78 -35.97
N PRO A 241 -22.39 -8.72 -36.09
CA PRO A 241 -23.46 -8.83 -35.10
C PRO A 241 -22.89 -9.19 -33.73
N VAL A 242 -23.09 -8.30 -32.78
CA VAL A 242 -22.91 -8.60 -31.35
C VAL A 242 -23.80 -9.80 -31.06
N MET A 243 -23.23 -10.95 -30.75
CA MET A 243 -23.97 -12.09 -30.26
C MET A 243 -24.64 -11.70 -28.94
N GLN A 244 -25.90 -11.32 -29.02
CA GLN A 244 -26.78 -11.25 -27.86
C GLN A 244 -26.85 -12.65 -27.27
N GLY A 245 -26.21 -12.83 -26.13
CA GLY A 245 -26.32 -14.05 -25.33
C GLY A 245 -27.79 -14.32 -25.05
N MET A 246 -28.28 -15.43 -25.60
CA MET A 246 -29.61 -15.95 -25.36
C MET A 246 -29.83 -16.13 -23.86
N GLN A 247 -30.73 -15.33 -23.32
CA GLN A 247 -31.56 -15.73 -22.18
C GLN A 247 -32.48 -16.85 -22.68
N SER A 248 -32.35 -17.99 -22.07
CA SER A 248 -33.43 -19.00 -22.15
C SER A 248 -33.44 -19.86 -20.89
N MET A 249 -34.57 -19.71 -20.23
CA MET A 249 -35.31 -20.64 -19.34
C MET A 249 -34.62 -21.14 -18.09
#